data_cacc4842740b49a4642c89899af468bb
#
_entry.id   cacc4842740b49a4642c89899af468bb
#
_cell.length_a   1.000
_cell.length_b   1.000
_cell.length_c   1.000
_cell.angle_alpha   90.00
_cell.angle_beta   90.00
_cell.angle_gamma   90.00
#
_symmetry.space_group_name_H-M   'P 1'
#
loop_
_entity.id
_entity.type
_entity.pdbx_description
1 polymer ?
#
loop_
_entity_poly.entity_id
_entity_poly.type
_entity_poly.pdbx_seq_one_letter_code
_entity_poly.pdbx_strand_id
1 'polypeptide(L)'
;MNNYTKVSLTALFVMALLGCQPTPFSVQTKPELVINNSQDAIISQQLAQKALNSNAAYDIVESLTVEVGPRLAGTDKDIMAVDWAMEKLWLMGFDKVYKESVQVPAWSRGHASASIIAPYEQPLVISALGGSVATPMKGIQAPIVRFETLEELTLASPGRVEGKIVFIDHKTERHKDGNGYGATVGGRSRGAVEAAKKGAVAIVIRSIGTDHDRMAHTGMMRYEEDVPKIPAAAMSIPDAELINGMLKRDPNIVMSLNMTSENLGIATSYNVIAEVTGSSKPDEIVLIGAHLDSWDEGTGAIDDGAGVAIVTAAAKLIQDLPQKPARTVRVVLYAAEEVGLVGGKAYAVQHADELEKHYIAAESDFGAGPIYQIDFNVAPNSFTQAQHQVSAMTRFGVALGTNDASGGPDVSMMPGLGVPVASLKQDGTDYFDYHHTPNDTLDKIDPKALAQNVAAYVQFAYMMAQSEIDLRPLASSK
;
A
#
# COMPACT_ATOMS: atom_id res chain seq x y z
N MET A 1 7.77 49.16 84.48
CA MET A 1 6.89 50.34 84.35
C MET A 1 6.15 50.31 83.05
N ASN A 2 4.86 50.44 83.11
CA ASN A 2 3.83 50.60 82.08
C ASN A 2 3.28 49.30 81.44
N ASN A 3 2.21 48.94 82.02
CA ASN A 3 1.17 48.08 81.49
C ASN A 3 0.45 48.73 80.30
N TYR A 4 0.16 47.90 79.24
CA TYR A 4 -1.01 48.18 78.39
C TYR A 4 -1.80 46.89 78.17
N THR A 5 -3.04 47.00 78.51
CA THR A 5 -4.14 46.07 78.53
C THR A 5 -4.55 45.72 77.08
N LYS A 6 -4.67 44.42 76.76
CA LYS A 6 -5.26 43.96 75.50
C LYS A 6 -6.74 43.73 75.69
N VAL A 7 -7.52 44.43 74.87
CA VAL A 7 -8.98 44.18 74.71
C VAL A 7 -9.11 43.18 73.54
N SER A 8 -9.69 42.04 73.83
CA SER A 8 -10.07 41.01 72.81
C SER A 8 -11.45 41.36 72.27
N LEU A 9 -11.52 41.55 70.96
CA LEU A 9 -12.79 41.60 70.23
C LEU A 9 -12.97 40.27 69.49
N THR A 10 -13.90 39.45 69.91
CA THR A 10 -14.25 38.18 69.25
C THR A 10 -15.34 38.47 68.19
N ALA A 11 -14.91 38.43 66.91
CA ALA A 11 -15.88 38.49 65.82
C ALA A 11 -16.23 37.02 65.37
N LEU A 12 -17.52 36.70 65.52
CA LEU A 12 -18.11 35.46 65.09
C LEU A 12 -18.28 35.50 63.55
N PHE A 13 -17.53 34.76 62.84
CA PHE A 13 -17.70 34.53 61.36
C PHE A 13 -18.54 33.24 61.19
N VAL A 14 -19.85 33.43 60.81
CA VAL A 14 -20.65 32.28 60.31
C VAL A 14 -20.25 31.97 58.88
N MET A 15 -19.50 30.92 58.68
CA MET A 15 -19.23 30.39 57.34
C MET A 15 -20.43 29.54 56.93
N ALA A 16 -21.19 30.01 55.94
CA ALA A 16 -22.16 29.21 55.21
C ALA A 16 -21.41 28.22 54.29
N LEU A 17 -21.36 26.94 54.66
CA LEU A 17 -20.89 25.84 53.78
C LEU A 17 -21.93 25.59 52.69
N LEU A 18 -21.73 26.22 51.52
CA LEU A 18 -22.37 25.79 50.28
C LEU A 18 -21.72 24.47 49.84
N GLY A 19 -22.38 23.36 50.11
CA GLY A 19 -22.00 22.04 49.64
C GLY A 19 -22.09 21.97 48.11
N CYS A 20 -20.97 22.02 47.44
CA CYS A 20 -20.88 21.51 46.05
C CYS A 20 -21.11 20.01 46.08
N GLN A 21 -22.27 19.55 45.69
CA GLN A 21 -22.48 18.14 45.39
C GLN A 21 -21.69 17.80 44.08
N PRO A 22 -20.84 16.78 44.05
CA PRO A 22 -20.23 16.33 42.82
C PRO A 22 -21.35 15.81 41.92
N THR A 23 -21.50 16.41 40.73
CA THR A 23 -22.31 15.82 39.65
C THR A 23 -21.76 14.42 39.36
N PRO A 24 -22.62 13.38 39.30
CA PRO A 24 -22.13 12.06 38.94
C PRO A 24 -21.55 12.13 37.53
N PHE A 25 -20.27 11.76 37.40
CA PHE A 25 -19.66 11.47 36.10
C PHE A 25 -20.52 10.39 35.46
N SER A 26 -21.25 10.71 34.40
CA SER A 26 -21.86 9.73 33.55
C SER A 26 -20.70 9.00 32.86
N VAL A 27 -20.39 7.79 33.30
CA VAL A 27 -19.58 6.85 32.56
C VAL A 27 -20.38 6.59 31.28
N GLN A 28 -19.97 7.22 30.18
CA GLN A 28 -20.43 6.80 28.86
C GLN A 28 -19.93 5.36 28.68
N THR A 29 -20.79 4.40 28.97
CA THR A 29 -20.55 3.00 28.55
C THR A 29 -20.42 3.03 27.04
N LYS A 30 -19.25 2.59 26.52
CA LYS A 30 -19.14 2.31 25.09
C LYS A 30 -20.34 1.44 24.70
N PRO A 31 -21.07 1.79 23.64
CA PRO A 31 -22.19 0.97 23.21
C PRO A 31 -21.68 -0.46 23.04
N GLU A 32 -22.36 -1.42 23.69
CA GLU A 32 -22.05 -2.83 23.56
C GLU A 32 -22.20 -3.20 22.09
N LEU A 33 -21.15 -3.74 21.48
CA LEU A 33 -21.13 -4.06 20.06
C LEU A 33 -22.11 -5.22 19.81
N VAL A 34 -23.27 -4.90 19.25
CA VAL A 34 -24.27 -5.92 18.88
C VAL A 34 -23.74 -6.63 17.62
N ILE A 35 -23.30 -7.88 17.80
CA ILE A 35 -22.86 -8.71 16.67
C ILE A 35 -24.08 -9.12 15.84
N ASN A 36 -23.97 -8.97 14.51
CA ASN A 36 -24.97 -9.43 13.57
C ASN A 36 -25.09 -10.98 13.65
N ASN A 37 -26.28 -11.49 13.91
CA ASN A 37 -26.58 -12.91 14.01
C ASN A 37 -27.64 -13.34 12.96
N SER A 38 -27.78 -12.60 11.86
CA SER A 38 -28.63 -13.00 10.73
C SER A 38 -28.18 -14.32 10.10
N GLN A 39 -29.00 -14.93 9.27
CA GLN A 39 -28.64 -16.13 8.51
C GLN A 39 -27.40 -15.88 7.63
N ASP A 40 -27.32 -14.70 7.02
CA ASP A 40 -26.14 -14.32 6.22
C ASP A 40 -24.89 -14.19 7.07
N ALA A 41 -25.00 -13.64 8.28
CA ALA A 41 -23.89 -13.57 9.23
C ALA A 41 -23.40 -14.97 9.66
N ILE A 42 -24.31 -15.95 9.78
CA ILE A 42 -23.95 -17.34 10.06
C ILE A 42 -23.19 -17.95 8.89
N ILE A 43 -23.67 -17.75 7.65
CA ILE A 43 -22.98 -18.23 6.44
C ILE A 43 -21.60 -17.58 6.32
N SER A 44 -21.49 -16.26 6.52
CA SER A 44 -20.21 -15.55 6.44
C SER A 44 -19.20 -16.06 7.47
N GLN A 45 -19.65 -16.40 8.69
CA GLN A 45 -18.79 -17.03 9.71
C GLN A 45 -18.33 -18.42 9.32
N GLN A 46 -19.19 -19.22 8.69
CA GLN A 46 -18.81 -20.53 8.16
C GLN A 46 -17.77 -20.41 7.04
N LEU A 47 -17.90 -19.41 6.16
CA LEU A 47 -16.91 -19.10 5.13
C LEU A 47 -15.57 -18.69 5.74
N ALA A 48 -15.58 -17.79 6.73
CA ALA A 48 -14.37 -17.39 7.43
C ALA A 48 -13.69 -18.58 8.13
N GLN A 49 -14.47 -19.48 8.76
CA GLN A 49 -13.91 -20.66 9.40
C GLN A 49 -13.29 -21.64 8.37
N LYS A 50 -13.88 -21.76 7.18
CA LYS A 50 -13.27 -22.53 6.08
C LYS A 50 -11.97 -21.89 5.62
N ALA A 51 -11.93 -20.56 5.48
CA ALA A 51 -10.73 -19.83 5.11
C ALA A 51 -9.60 -20.06 6.13
N LEU A 52 -9.87 -19.89 7.41
CA LEU A 52 -8.89 -20.08 8.51
C LEU A 52 -8.28 -21.48 8.57
N ASN A 53 -8.95 -22.48 8.01
CA ASN A 53 -8.49 -23.88 7.98
C ASN A 53 -8.04 -24.33 6.57
N SER A 54 -7.78 -23.41 5.65
CA SER A 54 -7.40 -23.66 4.26
C SER A 54 -6.02 -23.12 3.96
N ASN A 55 -5.26 -23.84 3.14
CA ASN A 55 -4.01 -23.36 2.55
C ASN A 55 -4.21 -22.81 1.13
N ALA A 56 -5.44 -22.72 0.62
CA ALA A 56 -5.71 -22.37 -0.78
C ALA A 56 -5.06 -21.06 -1.23
N ALA A 57 -5.03 -20.03 -0.38
CA ALA A 57 -4.35 -18.79 -0.72
C ALA A 57 -2.83 -18.98 -0.81
N TYR A 58 -2.23 -19.75 0.11
CA TYR A 58 -0.80 -20.05 0.05
C TYR A 58 -0.45 -20.83 -1.22
N ASP A 59 -1.26 -21.82 -1.60
CA ASP A 59 -1.08 -22.59 -2.84
C ASP A 59 -1.20 -21.70 -4.10
N ILE A 60 -2.03 -20.64 -4.07
CA ILE A 60 -2.16 -19.68 -5.16
C ILE A 60 -0.90 -18.81 -5.27
N VAL A 61 -0.44 -18.21 -4.18
CA VAL A 61 0.78 -17.37 -4.22
C VAL A 61 2.03 -18.20 -4.50
N GLU A 62 2.13 -19.42 -3.99
CA GLU A 62 3.20 -20.36 -4.36
C GLU A 62 3.21 -20.62 -5.87
N SER A 63 2.05 -20.96 -6.46
CA SER A 63 1.93 -21.17 -7.90
C SER A 63 2.36 -19.94 -8.70
N LEU A 64 1.91 -18.73 -8.34
CA LEU A 64 2.28 -17.50 -9.03
C LEU A 64 3.79 -17.24 -8.96
N THR A 65 4.39 -17.38 -7.79
CA THR A 65 5.81 -17.10 -7.58
C THR A 65 6.74 -18.14 -8.18
N VAL A 66 6.32 -19.42 -8.25
CA VAL A 66 7.11 -20.53 -8.79
C VAL A 66 6.95 -20.66 -10.31
N GLU A 67 5.73 -20.52 -10.82
CA GLU A 67 5.43 -20.74 -12.24
C GLU A 67 5.73 -19.47 -13.08
N VAL A 68 5.54 -18.27 -12.52
CA VAL A 68 5.79 -16.98 -13.18
C VAL A 68 7.01 -16.26 -12.60
N GLY A 69 7.00 -15.99 -11.31
CA GLY A 69 8.05 -15.24 -10.59
C GLY A 69 7.95 -13.72 -10.79
N PRO A 70 9.11 -13.01 -10.91
CA PRO A 70 9.13 -11.57 -11.18
C PRO A 70 8.36 -11.22 -12.44
N ARG A 71 7.47 -10.23 -12.39
CA ARG A 71 6.49 -9.96 -13.45
C ARG A 71 6.25 -8.48 -13.70
N LEU A 72 7.38 -7.76 -13.92
CA LEU A 72 7.34 -6.31 -14.15
C LEU A 72 6.45 -5.97 -15.35
N ALA A 73 5.59 -4.97 -15.17
CA ALA A 73 4.65 -4.50 -16.17
C ALA A 73 5.32 -4.23 -17.53
N GLY A 74 4.68 -4.67 -18.62
CA GLY A 74 5.14 -4.50 -19.99
C GLY A 74 6.26 -5.46 -20.44
N THR A 75 6.55 -6.50 -19.67
CA THR A 75 7.52 -7.56 -20.01
C THR A 75 6.80 -8.85 -20.47
N ASP A 76 7.56 -9.82 -21.01
CA ASP A 76 7.02 -11.15 -21.33
C ASP A 76 6.51 -11.87 -20.07
N LYS A 77 7.09 -11.58 -18.91
CA LYS A 77 6.66 -12.14 -17.61
C LYS A 77 5.34 -11.57 -17.13
N ASP A 78 5.05 -10.31 -17.42
CA ASP A 78 3.74 -9.71 -17.19
C ASP A 78 2.64 -10.45 -18.00
N ILE A 79 2.88 -10.69 -19.29
CA ILE A 79 1.94 -11.46 -20.12
C ILE A 79 1.80 -12.91 -19.63
N MET A 80 2.87 -13.53 -19.17
CA MET A 80 2.84 -14.86 -18.57
C MET A 80 1.98 -14.88 -17.29
N ALA A 81 2.02 -13.82 -16.47
CA ALA A 81 1.17 -13.68 -15.29
C ALA A 81 -0.30 -13.51 -15.67
N VAL A 82 -0.60 -12.72 -16.70
CA VAL A 82 -1.97 -12.57 -17.23
C VAL A 82 -2.53 -13.93 -17.70
N ASP A 83 -1.76 -14.69 -18.47
CA ASP A 83 -2.20 -16.00 -18.97
C ASP A 83 -2.35 -17.01 -17.82
N TRP A 84 -1.43 -17.01 -16.84
CA TRP A 84 -1.55 -17.79 -15.60
C TRP A 84 -2.84 -17.44 -14.83
N ALA A 85 -3.13 -16.15 -14.65
CA ALA A 85 -4.32 -15.72 -13.93
C ALA A 85 -5.61 -16.12 -14.66
N MET A 86 -5.67 -15.95 -15.97
CA MET A 86 -6.81 -16.38 -16.80
C MET A 86 -7.07 -17.88 -16.66
N GLU A 87 -6.03 -18.71 -16.77
CA GLU A 87 -6.15 -20.17 -16.64
C GLU A 87 -6.56 -20.57 -15.21
N LYS A 88 -5.90 -20.00 -14.18
CA LYS A 88 -6.17 -20.30 -12.77
C LYS A 88 -7.62 -19.99 -12.40
N LEU A 89 -8.11 -18.79 -12.74
CA LEU A 89 -9.49 -18.38 -12.46
C LEU A 89 -10.53 -19.21 -13.24
N TRP A 90 -10.22 -19.57 -14.49
CA TRP A 90 -11.08 -20.44 -15.27
C TRP A 90 -11.19 -21.85 -14.67
N LEU A 91 -10.06 -22.45 -14.27
CA LEU A 91 -10.01 -23.76 -13.61
C LEU A 91 -10.72 -23.78 -12.25
N MET A 92 -10.74 -22.64 -11.54
CA MET A 92 -11.50 -22.48 -10.31
C MET A 92 -13.02 -22.43 -10.52
N GLY A 93 -13.49 -22.31 -11.76
CA GLY A 93 -14.92 -22.37 -12.12
C GLY A 93 -15.68 -21.10 -11.80
N PHE A 94 -15.08 -19.93 -11.89
CA PHE A 94 -15.79 -18.66 -11.82
C PHE A 94 -16.81 -18.54 -12.96
N ASP A 95 -17.93 -17.86 -12.70
CA ASP A 95 -19.02 -17.75 -13.67
C ASP A 95 -18.64 -16.98 -14.93
N LYS A 96 -17.74 -15.98 -14.77
CA LYS A 96 -17.11 -15.24 -15.86
C LYS A 96 -15.63 -15.06 -15.58
N VAL A 97 -14.80 -15.21 -16.61
CA VAL A 97 -13.37 -14.90 -16.59
C VAL A 97 -13.02 -14.22 -17.90
N TYR A 98 -12.48 -13.02 -17.84
CA TYR A 98 -12.08 -12.24 -19.01
C TYR A 98 -10.94 -11.29 -18.70
N LYS A 99 -10.34 -10.69 -19.73
CA LYS A 99 -9.26 -9.71 -19.57
C LYS A 99 -9.52 -8.46 -20.41
N GLU A 100 -9.09 -7.31 -19.89
CA GLU A 100 -9.26 -6.01 -20.50
C GLU A 100 -7.90 -5.37 -20.77
N SER A 101 -7.68 -4.90 -22.01
CA SER A 101 -6.38 -4.38 -22.41
C SER A 101 -6.03 -3.06 -21.74
N VAL A 102 -4.78 -2.95 -21.33
CA VAL A 102 -4.21 -1.75 -20.69
C VAL A 102 -2.90 -1.39 -21.40
N GLN A 103 -2.73 -0.11 -21.76
CA GLN A 103 -1.47 0.38 -22.31
C GLN A 103 -0.55 0.80 -21.17
N VAL A 104 0.59 0.14 -21.05
CA VAL A 104 1.49 0.27 -19.90
C VAL A 104 2.88 0.75 -20.33
N PRO A 105 3.60 1.55 -19.54
CA PRO A 105 4.99 1.88 -19.81
C PRO A 105 5.85 0.64 -19.65
N ALA A 106 6.68 0.35 -20.66
CA ALA A 106 7.66 -0.71 -20.62
C ALA A 106 9.06 -0.16 -20.35
N TRP A 107 9.77 -0.76 -19.42
CA TRP A 107 11.09 -0.34 -18.97
C TRP A 107 11.94 -1.56 -18.61
N SER A 108 13.23 -1.45 -18.87
CA SER A 108 14.24 -2.45 -18.49
C SER A 108 15.21 -1.84 -17.47
N ARG A 109 15.44 -2.55 -16.38
CA ARG A 109 16.41 -2.17 -15.34
C ARG A 109 17.83 -2.16 -15.89
N GLY A 110 18.18 -3.13 -16.69
CA GLY A 110 19.56 -3.35 -17.12
C GLY A 110 20.49 -3.66 -15.93
N HIS A 111 21.72 -3.17 -16.03
CA HIS A 111 22.73 -3.29 -14.97
C HIS A 111 22.90 -1.98 -14.24
N ALA A 112 23.08 -2.04 -12.91
CA ALA A 112 23.41 -0.90 -12.07
C ALA A 112 24.58 -1.24 -11.14
N SER A 113 25.57 -0.35 -11.06
CA SER A 113 26.71 -0.47 -10.14
C SER A 113 27.17 0.89 -9.67
N ALA A 114 27.62 0.96 -8.42
CA ALA A 114 28.21 2.17 -7.83
C ALA A 114 29.37 1.83 -6.90
N SER A 115 30.28 2.77 -6.76
CA SER A 115 31.37 2.73 -5.77
C SER A 115 31.77 4.13 -5.36
N ILE A 116 32.28 4.29 -4.15
CA ILE A 116 33.08 5.45 -3.78
C ILE A 116 34.50 5.21 -4.33
N ILE A 117 35.04 6.18 -5.06
CA ILE A 117 36.37 6.11 -5.68
C ILE A 117 37.37 7.06 -5.02
N ALA A 118 36.93 7.99 -4.17
CA ALA A 118 37.76 8.88 -3.38
C ALA A 118 37.00 9.34 -2.15
N PRO A 119 37.67 9.58 -1.00
CA PRO A 119 39.11 9.35 -0.75
C PRO A 119 39.44 7.87 -0.51
N TYR A 120 38.46 7.02 -0.17
CA TYR A 120 38.62 5.58 0.12
C TYR A 120 37.70 4.78 -0.76
N GLU A 121 38.24 3.83 -1.51
CA GLU A 121 37.45 2.96 -2.39
C GLU A 121 36.53 2.04 -1.57
N GLN A 122 35.23 2.06 -1.90
CA GLN A 122 34.21 1.21 -1.28
C GLN A 122 33.13 0.82 -2.33
N PRO A 123 32.83 -0.46 -2.51
CA PRO A 123 31.71 -0.88 -3.35
C PRO A 123 30.38 -0.58 -2.66
N LEU A 124 29.40 -0.16 -3.44
CA LEU A 124 28.04 0.13 -2.98
C LEU A 124 27.03 -0.80 -3.64
N VAL A 125 26.01 -1.19 -2.91
CA VAL A 125 24.85 -1.93 -3.47
C VAL A 125 23.75 -0.93 -3.79
N ILE A 126 23.40 -0.87 -5.06
CA ILE A 126 22.33 -0.02 -5.58
C ILE A 126 21.39 -0.82 -6.47
N SER A 127 20.17 -0.29 -6.64
CA SER A 127 19.23 -0.70 -7.67
C SER A 127 18.72 0.54 -8.42
N ALA A 128 18.59 0.44 -9.75
CA ALA A 128 17.98 1.50 -10.55
C ALA A 128 16.54 1.74 -10.11
N LEU A 129 16.13 3.00 -9.98
CA LEU A 129 14.72 3.32 -9.76
C LEU A 129 13.93 3.12 -11.06
N GLY A 130 12.71 2.61 -10.94
CA GLY A 130 11.82 2.36 -12.06
C GLY A 130 11.59 3.61 -12.91
N GLY A 131 11.75 3.48 -14.23
CA GLY A 131 11.68 4.59 -15.18
C GLY A 131 12.97 5.41 -15.32
N SER A 132 14.02 5.11 -14.56
CA SER A 132 15.32 5.80 -14.67
C SER A 132 15.95 5.64 -16.05
N VAL A 133 16.66 6.67 -16.50
CA VAL A 133 17.52 6.61 -17.69
C VAL A 133 18.90 6.04 -17.36
N ALA A 134 19.63 5.56 -18.41
CA ALA A 134 21.02 5.13 -18.29
C ALA A 134 21.97 6.29 -17.96
N THR A 135 23.14 5.95 -17.44
CA THR A 135 24.31 6.85 -17.46
C THR A 135 24.90 6.92 -18.88
N PRO A 136 25.72 7.95 -19.19
CA PRO A 136 26.60 7.89 -20.36
C PRO A 136 27.46 6.60 -20.35
N MET A 137 27.89 6.12 -21.52
CA MET A 137 28.68 4.86 -21.65
C MET A 137 29.91 4.76 -20.73
N LYS A 138 30.53 5.89 -20.39
CA LYS A 138 31.69 5.93 -19.48
C LYS A 138 31.30 5.97 -18.00
N GLY A 139 30.01 5.89 -17.69
CA GLY A 139 29.48 6.15 -16.35
C GLY A 139 29.53 7.62 -15.98
N ILE A 140 29.24 7.90 -14.71
CA ILE A 140 29.33 9.22 -14.08
C ILE A 140 30.29 9.11 -12.92
N GLN A 141 31.25 10.05 -12.82
CA GLN A 141 32.10 10.22 -11.64
C GLN A 141 31.96 11.67 -11.18
N ALA A 142 31.41 11.86 -9.98
CA ALA A 142 31.15 13.19 -9.46
C ALA A 142 31.17 13.23 -7.91
N PRO A 143 31.43 14.41 -7.33
CA PRO A 143 31.28 14.60 -5.90
C PRO A 143 29.84 14.36 -5.46
N ILE A 144 29.67 13.85 -4.24
CA ILE A 144 28.35 13.68 -3.60
C ILE A 144 27.96 14.97 -2.87
N VAL A 145 26.66 15.32 -2.94
CA VAL A 145 26.05 16.30 -2.05
C VAL A 145 24.84 15.66 -1.34
N ARG A 146 24.90 15.63 0.01
CA ARG A 146 23.86 15.02 0.85
C ARG A 146 22.78 16.03 1.24
N PHE A 147 21.55 15.57 1.21
CA PHE A 147 20.36 16.22 1.77
C PHE A 147 19.62 15.23 2.66
N GLU A 148 19.07 15.69 3.77
CA GLU A 148 18.30 14.85 4.67
C GLU A 148 16.92 14.50 4.10
N THR A 149 16.31 15.45 3.43
CA THR A 149 14.95 15.30 2.87
C THR A 149 14.86 15.90 1.47
N LEU A 150 13.80 15.55 0.76
CA LEU A 150 13.44 16.21 -0.51
C LEU A 150 13.23 17.70 -0.34
N GLU A 151 12.64 18.13 0.78
CA GLU A 151 12.40 19.56 1.06
C GLU A 151 13.72 20.33 1.16
N GLU A 152 14.72 19.77 1.87
CA GLU A 152 16.06 20.40 1.95
C GLU A 152 16.68 20.55 0.57
N LEU A 153 16.57 19.53 -0.30
CA LEU A 153 17.02 19.63 -1.69
C LEU A 153 16.26 20.73 -2.46
N THR A 154 14.95 20.78 -2.31
CA THR A 154 14.11 21.76 -3.03
C THR A 154 14.47 23.20 -2.65
N LEU A 155 14.84 23.45 -1.40
CA LEU A 155 15.24 24.76 -0.89
C LEU A 155 16.72 25.11 -1.18
N ALA A 156 17.54 24.16 -1.61
CA ALA A 156 18.96 24.36 -1.86
C ALA A 156 19.21 25.27 -3.06
N SER A 157 20.30 26.06 -3.00
CA SER A 157 20.75 26.85 -4.14
C SER A 157 21.36 25.93 -5.23
N PRO A 158 21.21 26.28 -6.53
CA PRO A 158 21.81 25.52 -7.62
C PRO A 158 23.31 25.27 -7.46
N GLY A 159 24.10 26.26 -7.06
CA GLY A 159 25.55 26.14 -6.88
C GLY A 159 25.99 25.08 -5.82
N ARG A 160 25.07 24.66 -4.92
CA ARG A 160 25.34 23.56 -4.00
C ARG A 160 25.24 22.20 -4.72
N VAL A 161 24.48 22.09 -5.80
CA VAL A 161 24.04 20.86 -6.46
C VAL A 161 24.69 20.64 -7.82
N GLU A 162 24.93 21.72 -8.58
CA GLU A 162 25.42 21.67 -9.95
C GLU A 162 26.65 20.78 -10.13
N GLY A 163 26.61 19.89 -11.10
CA GLY A 163 27.68 18.94 -11.44
C GLY A 163 27.91 17.82 -10.44
N LYS A 164 27.05 17.64 -9.45
CA LYS A 164 27.21 16.64 -8.38
C LYS A 164 26.18 15.52 -8.49
N ILE A 165 26.47 14.39 -7.81
CA ILE A 165 25.48 13.35 -7.51
C ILE A 165 24.77 13.75 -6.22
N VAL A 166 23.46 13.92 -6.30
CA VAL A 166 22.62 14.18 -5.11
C VAL A 166 22.42 12.87 -4.35
N PHE A 167 22.58 12.93 -3.03
CA PHE A 167 22.20 11.85 -2.13
C PHE A 167 21.10 12.33 -1.18
N ILE A 168 19.86 11.76 -1.30
CA ILE A 168 18.79 11.99 -0.33
C ILE A 168 18.86 10.87 0.71
N ASP A 169 19.07 11.25 1.97
CA ASP A 169 19.29 10.33 3.10
C ASP A 169 18.11 10.33 4.07
N HIS A 170 16.88 10.29 3.54
CA HIS A 170 15.66 10.28 4.35
C HIS A 170 15.40 8.88 4.90
N LYS A 171 15.38 8.75 6.23
CA LYS A 171 15.15 7.47 6.92
C LYS A 171 13.66 7.17 7.00
N THR A 172 13.28 5.96 6.64
CA THR A 172 11.91 5.46 6.78
C THR A 172 11.72 4.91 8.19
N GLU A 173 10.68 5.35 8.87
CA GLU A 173 10.31 4.83 10.18
C GLU A 173 9.37 3.65 10.04
N ARG A 174 9.55 2.64 10.91
CA ARG A 174 8.70 1.45 10.95
C ARG A 174 7.36 1.77 11.62
N HIS A 175 6.27 1.57 10.89
CA HIS A 175 4.90 1.76 11.36
C HIS A 175 4.00 0.62 10.87
N LYS A 176 3.07 0.22 11.73
CA LYS A 176 2.09 -0.82 11.42
C LYS A 176 1.19 -0.48 10.22
N ASP A 177 0.90 0.79 10.02
CA ASP A 177 0.01 1.33 8.99
C ASP A 177 0.73 1.94 7.77
N GLY A 178 2.08 1.78 7.69
CA GLY A 178 2.87 2.27 6.57
C GLY A 178 3.14 3.78 6.52
N ASN A 179 2.75 4.56 7.53
CA ASN A 179 2.90 6.03 7.53
C ASN A 179 4.36 6.49 7.32
N GLY A 180 5.35 5.71 7.77
CA GLY A 180 6.77 6.02 7.55
C GLY A 180 7.16 6.05 6.07
N TYR A 181 6.60 5.14 5.27
CA TYR A 181 6.79 5.13 3.81
C TYR A 181 6.20 6.39 3.15
N GLY A 182 4.99 6.76 3.50
CA GLY A 182 4.35 7.96 2.98
C GLY A 182 5.16 9.24 3.20
N ALA A 183 5.89 9.32 4.33
CA ALA A 183 6.76 10.46 4.63
C ALA A 183 8.01 10.53 3.73
N THR A 184 8.51 9.38 3.24
CA THR A 184 9.80 9.28 2.53
C THR A 184 9.68 9.13 1.01
N VAL A 185 8.57 8.58 0.50
CA VAL A 185 8.36 8.25 -0.92
C VAL A 185 8.54 9.44 -1.87
N GLY A 186 8.34 10.67 -1.40
CA GLY A 186 8.57 11.89 -2.17
C GLY A 186 10.00 12.01 -2.69
N GLY A 187 11.00 11.55 -1.92
CA GLY A 187 12.41 11.52 -2.32
C GLY A 187 12.66 10.62 -3.54
N ARG A 188 11.99 9.48 -3.60
CA ARG A 188 12.04 8.56 -4.74
C ARG A 188 11.29 9.13 -5.97
N SER A 189 10.06 9.52 -5.77
CA SER A 189 9.17 9.87 -6.90
C SER A 189 9.54 11.19 -7.59
N ARG A 190 10.06 12.19 -6.87
CA ARG A 190 10.34 13.56 -7.35
C ARG A 190 11.78 14.00 -7.22
N GLY A 191 12.61 13.24 -6.50
CA GLY A 191 14.00 13.65 -6.20
C GLY A 191 14.84 13.90 -7.44
N ALA A 192 14.71 13.07 -8.49
CA ALA A 192 15.44 13.24 -9.74
C ALA A 192 15.10 14.54 -10.45
N VAL A 193 13.82 14.93 -10.45
CA VAL A 193 13.35 16.20 -11.05
C VAL A 193 13.91 17.39 -10.29
N GLU A 194 13.79 17.40 -8.95
CA GLU A 194 14.30 18.50 -8.12
C GLU A 194 15.83 18.64 -8.17
N ALA A 195 16.54 17.51 -8.24
CA ALA A 195 17.99 17.51 -8.44
C ALA A 195 18.40 18.05 -9.82
N ALA A 196 17.72 17.61 -10.89
CA ALA A 196 17.98 18.02 -12.26
C ALA A 196 17.71 19.52 -12.48
N LYS A 197 16.63 20.08 -11.90
CA LYS A 197 16.34 21.52 -11.93
C LYS A 197 17.49 22.36 -11.37
N LYS A 198 18.38 21.78 -10.57
CA LYS A 198 19.54 22.44 -9.94
C LYS A 198 20.88 22.04 -10.56
N GLY A 199 20.87 21.29 -11.68
CA GLY A 199 22.06 20.91 -12.43
C GLY A 199 22.80 19.69 -11.87
N ALA A 200 22.16 18.84 -11.05
CA ALA A 200 22.71 17.54 -10.68
C ALA A 200 22.94 16.65 -11.89
N VAL A 201 23.96 15.80 -11.85
CA VAL A 201 24.28 14.83 -12.92
C VAL A 201 23.64 13.45 -12.70
N ALA A 202 23.30 13.13 -11.46
CA ALA A 202 22.57 11.92 -11.05
C ALA A 202 21.99 12.11 -9.64
N ILE A 203 21.11 11.19 -9.24
CA ILE A 203 20.62 11.10 -7.86
C ILE A 203 20.71 9.66 -7.37
N VAL A 204 21.07 9.51 -6.10
CA VAL A 204 20.96 8.26 -5.34
C VAL A 204 20.16 8.56 -4.07
N ILE A 205 19.20 7.73 -3.74
CA ILE A 205 18.44 7.85 -2.49
C ILE A 205 18.81 6.74 -1.53
N ARG A 206 18.72 6.98 -0.22
CA ARG A 206 18.60 5.87 0.73
C ARG A 206 17.38 5.05 0.37
N SER A 207 17.51 3.73 0.36
CA SER A 207 16.38 2.82 0.18
C SER A 207 15.23 3.17 1.12
N ILE A 208 14.01 3.15 0.58
CA ILE A 208 12.78 3.37 1.35
C ILE A 208 12.34 2.03 1.93
N GLY A 209 12.99 1.62 3.00
CA GLY A 209 12.79 0.37 3.72
C GLY A 209 13.06 0.54 5.19
N THR A 210 12.75 -0.49 5.97
CA THR A 210 12.90 -0.52 7.43
C THR A 210 13.84 -1.63 7.91
N ASP A 211 14.41 -2.39 6.98
CA ASP A 211 15.40 -3.44 7.19
C ASP A 211 16.81 -2.90 7.48
N HIS A 212 17.75 -3.82 7.65
CA HIS A 212 19.20 -3.55 7.72
C HIS A 212 19.99 -4.46 6.77
N ASP A 213 19.32 -5.08 5.82
CA ASP A 213 19.95 -5.90 4.81
C ASP A 213 20.73 -5.05 3.80
N ARG A 214 21.80 -5.61 3.25
CA ARG A 214 22.60 -4.88 2.26
C ARG A 214 22.04 -5.11 0.85
N MET A 215 20.78 -4.73 0.66
CA MET A 215 20.09 -4.68 -0.62
C MET A 215 19.37 -3.34 -0.79
N ALA A 216 19.08 -2.97 -2.02
CA ALA A 216 18.40 -1.72 -2.30
C ALA A 216 16.91 -1.98 -2.56
N HIS A 217 16.05 -1.05 -2.11
CA HIS A 217 14.63 -1.04 -2.42
C HIS A 217 14.40 -0.16 -3.66
N THR A 218 13.94 -0.75 -4.73
CA THR A 218 13.59 -0.05 -5.96
C THR A 218 12.26 0.71 -5.84
N GLY A 219 11.61 0.99 -6.92
CA GLY A 219 10.28 1.57 -7.04
C GLY A 219 10.24 2.71 -8.05
N MET A 220 9.04 3.06 -8.48
CA MET A 220 8.82 4.01 -9.56
C MET A 220 9.24 5.44 -9.20
N MET A 221 9.95 6.09 -10.11
CA MET A 221 10.18 7.54 -10.12
C MET A 221 9.52 8.16 -11.35
N ARG A 222 9.38 9.49 -11.36
CA ARG A 222 8.77 10.22 -12.47
C ARG A 222 9.69 11.32 -12.95
N TYR A 223 9.75 11.52 -14.27
CA TYR A 223 10.35 12.69 -14.89
C TYR A 223 9.27 13.71 -15.26
N GLU A 224 9.65 14.98 -15.31
CA GLU A 224 8.86 16.06 -15.91
C GLU A 224 9.37 16.32 -17.34
N GLU A 225 8.47 16.69 -18.27
CA GLU A 225 8.78 16.80 -19.69
C GLU A 225 9.86 17.86 -19.98
N ASP A 226 9.78 19.00 -19.32
CA ASP A 226 10.67 20.15 -19.52
C ASP A 226 11.94 20.12 -18.63
N VAL A 227 12.19 19.03 -17.92
CA VAL A 227 13.34 18.87 -17.01
C VAL A 227 14.30 17.83 -17.56
N PRO A 228 15.63 18.10 -17.59
CA PRO A 228 16.61 17.10 -18.02
C PRO A 228 16.47 15.81 -17.23
N LYS A 229 16.44 14.67 -17.93
CA LYS A 229 16.39 13.35 -17.28
C LYS A 229 17.78 12.98 -16.82
N ILE A 230 17.95 12.72 -15.54
CA ILE A 230 19.20 12.25 -14.92
C ILE A 230 19.03 10.85 -14.35
N PRO A 231 20.09 10.01 -14.33
CA PRO A 231 20.05 8.68 -13.72
C PRO A 231 19.67 8.74 -12.24
N ALA A 232 18.84 7.79 -11.82
CA ALA A 232 18.31 7.71 -10.45
C ALA A 232 18.37 6.28 -9.92
N ALA A 233 18.93 6.08 -8.73
CA ALA A 233 19.06 4.79 -8.07
C ALA A 233 18.71 4.87 -6.57
N ALA A 234 18.26 3.75 -6.01
CA ALA A 234 18.24 3.52 -4.57
C ALA A 234 19.54 2.83 -4.13
N MET A 235 19.99 3.12 -2.93
CA MET A 235 21.16 2.52 -2.32
C MET A 235 20.78 1.79 -1.04
N SER A 236 21.42 0.66 -0.75
CA SER A 236 21.16 -0.11 0.46
C SER A 236 21.32 0.75 1.72
N ILE A 237 20.52 0.45 2.75
CA ILE A 237 20.56 1.18 4.02
C ILE A 237 21.95 1.11 4.69
N PRO A 238 22.65 -0.05 4.75
CA PRO A 238 24.01 -0.10 5.27
C PRO A 238 25.02 0.76 4.50
N ASP A 239 24.89 0.85 3.16
CA ASP A 239 25.80 1.67 2.36
C ASP A 239 25.49 3.18 2.49
N ALA A 240 24.22 3.55 2.73
CA ALA A 240 23.86 4.91 3.10
C ALA A 240 24.50 5.32 4.45
N GLU A 241 24.51 4.43 5.44
CA GLU A 241 25.22 4.67 6.71
C GLU A 241 26.76 4.72 6.52
N LEU A 242 27.31 3.91 5.62
CA LEU A 242 28.72 3.98 5.25
C LEU A 242 29.08 5.37 4.70
N ILE A 243 28.30 5.89 3.74
CA ILE A 243 28.50 7.25 3.18
C ILE A 243 28.40 8.31 4.28
N ASN A 244 27.43 8.21 5.18
CA ASN A 244 27.34 9.13 6.32
C ASN A 244 28.58 9.09 7.22
N GLY A 245 29.13 7.90 7.45
CA GLY A 245 30.38 7.72 8.19
C GLY A 245 31.58 8.34 7.47
N MET A 246 31.60 8.26 6.13
CA MET A 246 32.67 8.86 5.31
C MET A 246 32.55 10.38 5.28
N LEU A 247 31.36 10.95 5.06
CA LEU A 247 31.10 12.40 5.03
C LEU A 247 31.46 13.11 6.33
N LYS A 248 31.36 12.41 7.48
CA LYS A 248 31.85 12.92 8.77
C LYS A 248 33.38 13.07 8.84
N ARG A 249 34.14 12.35 8.03
CA ARG A 249 35.61 12.36 7.99
C ARG A 249 36.16 13.23 6.88
N ASP A 250 35.52 13.19 5.71
CA ASP A 250 35.90 13.98 4.55
C ASP A 250 34.62 14.37 3.77
N PRO A 251 34.33 15.66 3.58
CA PRO A 251 33.18 16.10 2.80
C PRO A 251 33.37 15.94 1.29
N ASN A 252 34.58 15.61 0.81
CA ASN A 252 34.91 15.52 -0.61
C ASN A 252 34.88 14.09 -1.13
N ILE A 253 33.73 13.41 -0.98
CA ILE A 253 33.55 12.05 -1.45
C ILE A 253 33.18 12.09 -2.93
N VAL A 254 33.83 11.25 -3.74
CA VAL A 254 33.52 11.06 -5.17
C VAL A 254 32.92 9.68 -5.38
N MET A 255 31.74 9.64 -5.99
CA MET A 255 31.04 8.41 -6.39
C MET A 255 31.23 8.16 -7.89
N SER A 256 31.42 6.89 -8.26
CA SER A 256 31.26 6.37 -9.60
C SER A 256 29.92 5.65 -9.70
N LEU A 257 29.15 5.96 -10.73
CA LEU A 257 27.82 5.40 -11.00
C LEU A 257 27.76 4.93 -12.45
N ASN A 258 27.29 3.70 -12.66
CA ASN A 258 27.10 3.13 -14.00
C ASN A 258 25.76 2.39 -14.05
N MET A 259 24.88 2.78 -14.98
CA MET A 259 23.53 2.24 -15.14
C MET A 259 23.20 2.11 -16.64
N THR A 260 22.52 1.01 -17.00
CA THR A 260 22.12 0.72 -18.38
C THR A 260 20.61 0.60 -18.56
N SER A 261 19.85 1.21 -17.65
CA SER A 261 18.37 1.20 -17.71
C SER A 261 17.85 1.82 -18.99
N GLU A 262 16.76 1.26 -19.54
CA GLU A 262 16.22 1.68 -20.84
C GLU A 262 14.68 1.78 -20.78
N ASN A 263 14.15 2.87 -21.33
CA ASN A 263 12.72 3.01 -21.59
C ASN A 263 12.39 2.37 -22.95
N LEU A 264 11.55 1.34 -22.92
CA LEU A 264 11.16 0.55 -24.09
C LEU A 264 9.88 1.05 -24.77
N GLY A 265 9.30 2.16 -24.28
CA GLY A 265 8.07 2.74 -24.82
C GLY A 265 6.81 2.22 -24.14
N ILE A 266 5.79 1.92 -24.95
CA ILE A 266 4.48 1.45 -24.47
C ILE A 266 4.28 0.00 -24.90
N ALA A 267 3.87 -0.85 -23.98
CA ALA A 267 3.44 -2.23 -24.20
C ALA A 267 1.96 -2.39 -23.89
N THR A 268 1.40 -3.54 -24.22
CA THR A 268 0.04 -3.90 -23.83
C THR A 268 0.08 -4.96 -22.74
N SER A 269 -0.59 -4.70 -21.62
CA SER A 269 -0.90 -5.66 -20.56
C SER A 269 -2.42 -5.76 -20.38
N TYR A 270 -2.91 -6.43 -19.33
CA TYR A 270 -4.34 -6.65 -19.14
C TYR A 270 -4.72 -6.68 -17.66
N ASN A 271 -5.80 -5.98 -17.30
CA ASN A 271 -6.55 -6.33 -16.09
C ASN A 271 -7.21 -7.70 -16.29
N VAL A 272 -7.08 -8.60 -15.34
CA VAL A 272 -7.78 -9.90 -15.36
C VAL A 272 -8.94 -9.87 -14.40
N ILE A 273 -10.12 -10.26 -14.87
CA ILE A 273 -11.37 -10.11 -14.14
C ILE A 273 -12.07 -11.46 -14.02
N ALA A 274 -12.55 -11.76 -12.81
CA ALA A 274 -13.42 -12.91 -12.55
C ALA A 274 -14.66 -12.49 -11.77
N GLU A 275 -15.79 -13.15 -12.03
CA GLU A 275 -17.05 -12.85 -11.36
C GLU A 275 -17.71 -14.10 -10.79
N VAL A 276 -18.25 -13.93 -9.58
CA VAL A 276 -19.30 -14.76 -9.00
C VAL A 276 -20.61 -14.01 -9.23
N THR A 277 -21.43 -14.47 -10.17
CA THR A 277 -22.65 -13.78 -10.59
C THR A 277 -23.70 -13.77 -9.48
N GLY A 278 -24.23 -12.59 -9.17
CA GLY A 278 -25.27 -12.41 -8.16
C GLY A 278 -26.60 -13.06 -8.54
N SER A 279 -27.33 -13.52 -7.54
CA SER A 279 -28.60 -14.26 -7.74
C SER A 279 -29.82 -13.37 -8.01
N SER A 280 -29.90 -12.20 -7.38
CA SER A 280 -31.08 -11.30 -7.45
C SER A 280 -30.77 -9.88 -7.88
N LYS A 281 -29.51 -9.44 -7.72
CA LYS A 281 -28.98 -8.12 -8.09
C LYS A 281 -27.67 -8.28 -8.89
N PRO A 282 -27.68 -9.05 -10.01
CA PRO A 282 -26.44 -9.41 -10.73
C PRO A 282 -25.71 -8.20 -11.34
N ASP A 283 -26.40 -7.08 -11.55
CA ASP A 283 -25.81 -5.85 -12.09
C ASP A 283 -25.12 -4.99 -11.02
N GLU A 284 -25.37 -5.23 -9.73
CA GLU A 284 -24.71 -4.53 -8.63
C GLU A 284 -23.43 -5.30 -8.22
N ILE A 285 -22.32 -4.59 -8.03
CA ILE A 285 -20.98 -5.17 -7.94
C ILE A 285 -20.36 -4.88 -6.58
N VAL A 286 -19.93 -5.91 -5.88
CA VAL A 286 -18.94 -5.82 -4.81
C VAL A 286 -17.59 -6.19 -5.40
N LEU A 287 -16.67 -5.23 -5.46
CA LEU A 287 -15.35 -5.42 -6.05
C LEU A 287 -14.33 -5.69 -4.95
N ILE A 288 -13.51 -6.72 -5.14
CA ILE A 288 -12.29 -6.97 -4.37
C ILE A 288 -11.12 -7.09 -5.35
N GLY A 289 -10.08 -6.30 -5.15
CA GLY A 289 -8.94 -6.18 -6.08
C GLY A 289 -7.60 -6.48 -5.44
N ALA A 290 -6.61 -6.68 -6.30
CA ALA A 290 -5.18 -6.81 -6.02
C ALA A 290 -4.43 -6.52 -7.32
N HIS A 291 -3.14 -6.14 -7.27
CA HIS A 291 -2.40 -6.00 -8.53
C HIS A 291 -1.63 -7.27 -8.93
N LEU A 292 -1.52 -7.47 -10.23
CA LEU A 292 -0.94 -8.70 -10.77
C LEU A 292 0.56 -8.57 -11.07
N ASP A 293 1.02 -7.38 -11.43
CA ASP A 293 2.43 -7.12 -11.67
C ASP A 293 3.27 -7.12 -10.38
N SER A 294 4.56 -7.04 -10.51
CA SER A 294 5.51 -6.87 -9.40
C SER A 294 6.80 -6.24 -9.91
N TRP A 295 7.68 -5.79 -9.02
CA TRP A 295 9.06 -5.50 -9.40
C TRP A 295 9.81 -6.76 -9.84
N ASP A 296 10.90 -6.55 -10.58
CA ASP A 296 11.67 -7.59 -11.28
C ASP A 296 12.83 -8.19 -10.46
N GLU A 297 13.05 -7.73 -9.22
CA GLU A 297 14.17 -8.18 -8.39
C GLU A 297 13.79 -9.32 -7.44
N GLY A 298 12.55 -9.31 -6.91
CA GLY A 298 11.96 -10.39 -6.11
C GLY A 298 10.92 -11.18 -6.90
N THR A 299 10.32 -12.20 -6.29
CA THR A 299 9.24 -12.99 -6.92
C THR A 299 7.88 -12.33 -6.81
N GLY A 300 7.77 -11.17 -6.13
CA GLY A 300 6.50 -10.48 -5.89
C GLY A 300 5.53 -11.33 -5.09
N ALA A 301 6.00 -11.94 -4.01
CA ALA A 301 5.16 -12.80 -3.17
C ALA A 301 4.30 -11.97 -2.22
N ILE A 302 4.89 -10.94 -1.62
CA ILE A 302 4.25 -10.02 -0.68
C ILE A 302 3.58 -8.87 -1.44
N ASP A 303 4.22 -8.39 -2.51
CA ASP A 303 3.84 -7.23 -3.31
C ASP A 303 3.66 -7.64 -4.80
N ASP A 304 2.45 -8.04 -5.28
CA ASP A 304 1.23 -8.27 -4.51
C ASP A 304 0.65 -9.69 -4.76
N GLY A 305 1.53 -10.70 -4.84
CA GLY A 305 1.10 -12.11 -4.94
C GLY A 305 0.18 -12.53 -3.79
N ALA A 306 0.42 -11.97 -2.59
CA ALA A 306 -0.42 -12.21 -1.42
C ALA A 306 -1.83 -11.67 -1.64
N GLY A 307 -1.99 -10.43 -2.11
CA GLY A 307 -3.29 -9.84 -2.42
C GLY A 307 -4.03 -10.61 -3.51
N VAL A 308 -3.35 -10.96 -4.62
CA VAL A 308 -3.90 -11.84 -5.67
C VAL A 308 -4.48 -13.12 -5.07
N ALA A 309 -3.74 -13.76 -4.16
CA ALA A 309 -4.18 -14.99 -3.51
C ALA A 309 -5.36 -14.77 -2.55
N ILE A 310 -5.32 -13.68 -1.77
CA ILE A 310 -6.37 -13.34 -0.79
C ILE A 310 -7.70 -13.13 -1.49
N VAL A 311 -7.75 -12.23 -2.48
CA VAL A 311 -9.02 -11.89 -3.16
C VAL A 311 -9.56 -13.06 -3.97
N THR A 312 -8.68 -13.82 -4.63
CA THR A 312 -9.05 -15.00 -5.42
C THR A 312 -9.61 -16.11 -4.53
N ALA A 313 -8.92 -16.44 -3.42
CA ALA A 313 -9.39 -17.48 -2.50
C ALA A 313 -10.70 -17.07 -1.79
N ALA A 314 -10.86 -15.80 -1.42
CA ALA A 314 -12.09 -15.28 -0.83
C ALA A 314 -13.27 -15.41 -1.79
N ALA A 315 -13.12 -14.97 -3.03
CA ALA A 315 -14.15 -15.08 -4.05
C ALA A 315 -14.47 -16.56 -4.40
N LYS A 316 -13.43 -17.44 -4.42
CA LYS A 316 -13.65 -18.89 -4.65
C LYS A 316 -14.51 -19.52 -3.58
N LEU A 317 -14.33 -19.18 -2.32
CA LEU A 317 -15.20 -19.67 -1.24
C LEU A 317 -16.65 -19.25 -1.41
N ILE A 318 -16.90 -18.06 -1.97
CA ILE A 318 -18.25 -17.57 -2.31
C ILE A 318 -18.76 -18.30 -3.55
N GLN A 319 -17.91 -18.54 -4.57
CA GLN A 319 -18.24 -19.30 -5.77
C GLN A 319 -18.71 -20.72 -5.43
N ASP A 320 -18.17 -21.35 -4.40
CA ASP A 320 -18.52 -22.71 -3.99
C ASP A 320 -19.81 -22.82 -3.14
N LEU A 321 -20.45 -21.68 -2.83
CA LEU A 321 -21.73 -21.71 -2.13
C LEU A 321 -22.83 -22.32 -3.01
N PRO A 322 -23.69 -23.17 -2.43
CA PRO A 322 -24.85 -23.71 -3.17
C PRO A 322 -25.84 -22.62 -3.59
N GLN A 323 -25.93 -21.53 -2.82
CA GLN A 323 -26.74 -20.36 -3.12
C GLN A 323 -25.82 -19.13 -3.20
N LYS A 324 -25.81 -18.51 -4.37
CA LYS A 324 -25.02 -17.31 -4.63
C LYS A 324 -25.55 -16.11 -3.84
N PRO A 325 -24.71 -15.14 -3.47
CA PRO A 325 -25.14 -13.90 -2.83
C PRO A 325 -26.06 -13.09 -3.78
N ALA A 326 -26.70 -12.06 -3.24
CA ALA A 326 -27.61 -11.22 -4.02
C ALA A 326 -26.88 -10.48 -5.16
N ARG A 327 -25.72 -9.85 -4.83
CA ARG A 327 -24.90 -9.08 -5.77
C ARG A 327 -23.76 -9.92 -6.36
N THR A 328 -23.27 -9.50 -7.50
CA THR A 328 -22.05 -10.03 -8.11
C THR A 328 -20.84 -9.65 -7.25
N VAL A 329 -19.98 -10.65 -6.98
CA VAL A 329 -18.64 -10.42 -6.42
C VAL A 329 -17.65 -10.45 -7.58
N ARG A 330 -16.99 -9.32 -7.84
CA ARG A 330 -16.00 -9.17 -8.91
C ARG A 330 -14.60 -9.14 -8.32
N VAL A 331 -13.73 -10.02 -8.78
CA VAL A 331 -12.30 -9.97 -8.57
C VAL A 331 -11.67 -9.20 -9.73
N VAL A 332 -10.82 -8.23 -9.42
CA VAL A 332 -9.99 -7.54 -10.42
C VAL A 332 -8.53 -7.70 -10.02
N LEU A 333 -7.75 -8.33 -10.90
CA LEU A 333 -6.30 -8.37 -10.79
C LEU A 333 -5.75 -7.28 -11.72
N TYR A 334 -5.34 -6.17 -11.13
CA TYR A 334 -4.95 -4.97 -11.85
C TYR A 334 -3.59 -5.14 -12.51
N ALA A 335 -3.42 -4.54 -13.69
CA ALA A 335 -2.16 -4.46 -14.40
C ALA A 335 -1.39 -3.21 -13.99
N ALA A 336 -0.07 -3.31 -13.89
CA ALA A 336 0.83 -2.16 -13.88
C ALA A 336 0.52 -1.12 -12.76
N GLU A 337 0.23 -1.62 -11.56
CA GLU A 337 0.14 -0.80 -10.35
C GLU A 337 1.46 -0.11 -10.09
N GLU A 338 2.55 -0.90 -10.04
CA GLU A 338 3.93 -0.54 -9.68
C GLU A 338 4.50 0.62 -10.52
N VAL A 339 4.01 0.77 -11.73
CA VAL A 339 4.45 1.81 -12.65
C VAL A 339 3.45 2.97 -12.75
N GLY A 340 2.49 3.04 -11.83
CA GLY A 340 1.64 4.21 -11.63
C GLY A 340 0.15 4.01 -11.64
N LEU A 341 -0.37 2.91 -11.08
CA LEU A 341 -1.80 2.60 -10.96
C LEU A 341 -2.49 2.57 -12.34
N VAL A 342 -1.82 2.00 -13.35
CA VAL A 342 -2.28 2.13 -14.74
C VAL A 342 -3.54 1.29 -14.96
N GLY A 343 -3.59 0.09 -14.40
CA GLY A 343 -4.72 -0.83 -14.47
C GLY A 343 -5.96 -0.29 -13.76
N GLY A 344 -5.82 0.23 -12.55
CA GLY A 344 -6.92 0.83 -11.80
C GLY A 344 -7.53 2.04 -12.51
N LYS A 345 -6.67 2.92 -13.06
CA LYS A 345 -7.11 4.06 -13.89
C LYS A 345 -7.83 3.62 -15.17
N ALA A 346 -7.30 2.60 -15.85
CA ALA A 346 -7.91 2.04 -17.04
C ALA A 346 -9.29 1.42 -16.71
N TYR A 347 -9.38 0.67 -15.61
CA TYR A 347 -10.64 0.11 -15.13
C TYR A 347 -11.69 1.18 -14.89
N ALA A 348 -11.36 2.25 -14.16
CA ALA A 348 -12.29 3.35 -13.87
C ALA A 348 -12.80 4.03 -15.15
N VAL A 349 -11.98 4.15 -16.19
CA VAL A 349 -12.37 4.73 -17.49
C VAL A 349 -13.23 3.76 -18.30
N GLN A 350 -12.84 2.48 -18.38
CA GLN A 350 -13.55 1.47 -19.16
C GLN A 350 -14.93 1.13 -18.58
N HIS A 351 -15.09 1.27 -17.25
CA HIS A 351 -16.34 1.04 -16.53
C HIS A 351 -17.07 2.33 -16.10
N ALA A 352 -16.75 3.48 -16.72
CA ALA A 352 -17.34 4.77 -16.35
C ALA A 352 -18.89 4.76 -16.31
N ASP A 353 -19.52 4.05 -17.26
CA ASP A 353 -20.97 3.96 -17.38
C ASP A 353 -21.63 3.01 -16.35
N GLU A 354 -20.83 2.26 -15.58
CA GLU A 354 -21.33 1.33 -14.56
C GLU A 354 -20.74 1.56 -13.15
N LEU A 355 -20.01 2.68 -12.93
CA LEU A 355 -19.48 3.01 -11.62
C LEU A 355 -20.56 3.15 -10.54
N GLU A 356 -21.75 3.63 -10.91
CA GLU A 356 -22.89 3.71 -10.01
C GLU A 356 -23.41 2.33 -9.56
N LYS A 357 -23.13 1.27 -10.33
CA LYS A 357 -23.48 -0.11 -9.99
C LYS A 357 -22.48 -0.77 -9.04
N HIS A 358 -21.28 -0.19 -8.88
CA HIS A 358 -20.31 -0.67 -7.90
C HIS A 358 -20.81 -0.33 -6.50
N TYR A 359 -21.35 -1.33 -5.81
CA TYR A 359 -21.90 -1.16 -4.47
C TYR A 359 -20.84 -0.75 -3.45
N ILE A 360 -19.67 -1.41 -3.50
CA ILE A 360 -18.47 -1.08 -2.71
C ILE A 360 -17.25 -1.73 -3.34
N ALA A 361 -16.08 -1.11 -3.18
CA ALA A 361 -14.80 -1.66 -3.62
C ALA A 361 -13.80 -1.73 -2.46
N ALA A 362 -12.89 -2.70 -2.51
CA ALA A 362 -11.74 -2.82 -1.61
C ALA A 362 -10.59 -3.49 -2.35
N GLU A 363 -9.36 -3.22 -1.94
CA GLU A 363 -8.15 -3.81 -2.50
C GLU A 363 -7.28 -4.39 -1.39
N SER A 364 -6.58 -5.48 -1.68
CA SER A 364 -5.55 -6.08 -0.85
C SER A 364 -4.20 -5.84 -1.48
N ASP A 365 -3.48 -4.85 -0.99
CA ASP A 365 -2.16 -4.43 -1.45
C ASP A 365 -1.37 -3.81 -0.28
N PHE A 366 -1.04 -4.66 0.67
CA PHE A 366 -0.19 -4.30 1.82
C PHE A 366 0.42 -5.55 2.48
N GLY A 367 0.79 -6.53 1.65
CA GLY A 367 1.42 -7.77 2.07
C GLY A 367 0.49 -8.82 2.65
N ALA A 368 1.01 -9.63 3.59
CA ALA A 368 0.32 -10.78 4.15
C ALA A 368 0.16 -10.74 5.67
N GLY A 369 0.48 -9.63 6.33
CA GLY A 369 0.29 -9.48 7.77
C GLY A 369 -1.19 -9.57 8.16
N PRO A 370 -1.54 -9.96 9.39
CA PRO A 370 -2.94 -10.14 9.77
C PRO A 370 -3.73 -8.83 9.70
N ILE A 371 -4.93 -8.88 9.15
CA ILE A 371 -5.84 -7.73 9.14
C ILE A 371 -6.26 -7.42 10.59
N TYR A 372 -6.05 -6.18 11.00
CA TYR A 372 -6.35 -5.74 12.36
C TYR A 372 -7.52 -4.76 12.46
N GLN A 373 -7.94 -4.14 11.35
CA GLN A 373 -9.00 -3.13 11.32
C GLN A 373 -9.65 -3.08 9.93
N ILE A 374 -10.95 -2.76 9.89
CA ILE A 374 -11.66 -2.40 8.68
C ILE A 374 -12.18 -0.98 8.80
N ASP A 375 -11.82 -0.13 7.82
CA ASP A 375 -12.35 1.21 7.65
C ASP A 375 -13.27 1.25 6.44
N PHE A 376 -14.17 2.23 6.41
CA PHE A 376 -15.09 2.47 5.30
C PHE A 376 -14.94 3.90 4.77
N ASN A 377 -15.48 4.15 3.60
CA ASN A 377 -15.82 5.47 3.07
C ASN A 377 -17.19 5.34 2.42
N VAL A 378 -18.21 5.56 3.22
CA VAL A 378 -19.62 5.39 2.87
C VAL A 378 -20.42 6.61 3.36
N ALA A 379 -21.70 6.67 2.99
CA ALA A 379 -22.59 7.72 3.51
C ALA A 379 -22.53 7.80 5.05
N PRO A 380 -22.37 9.00 5.63
CA PRO A 380 -22.21 9.15 7.09
C PRO A 380 -23.32 8.54 7.91
N ASN A 381 -24.56 8.58 7.42
CA ASN A 381 -25.73 7.99 8.06
C ASN A 381 -25.80 6.46 7.96
N SER A 382 -25.04 5.86 7.04
CA SER A 382 -24.98 4.40 6.81
C SER A 382 -23.75 3.75 7.47
N PHE A 383 -22.79 4.55 7.96
CA PHE A 383 -21.52 4.05 8.47
C PHE A 383 -21.68 3.05 9.62
N THR A 384 -22.48 3.38 10.64
CA THR A 384 -22.74 2.47 11.77
C THR A 384 -23.40 1.16 11.33
N GLN A 385 -24.27 1.21 10.31
CA GLN A 385 -24.92 0.03 9.76
C GLN A 385 -23.91 -0.83 8.98
N ALA A 386 -23.02 -0.20 8.21
CA ALA A 386 -21.94 -0.91 7.49
C ALA A 386 -21.00 -1.63 8.48
N GLN A 387 -20.61 -0.97 9.58
CA GLN A 387 -19.84 -1.59 10.65
C GLN A 387 -20.58 -2.78 11.29
N HIS A 388 -21.87 -2.61 11.57
CA HIS A 388 -22.68 -3.69 12.15
C HIS A 388 -22.76 -4.90 11.21
N GLN A 389 -22.83 -4.67 9.89
CA GLN A 389 -22.89 -5.72 8.88
C GLN A 389 -21.67 -6.67 8.96
N VAL A 390 -20.48 -6.12 9.20
CA VAL A 390 -19.22 -6.88 9.28
C VAL A 390 -18.75 -7.16 10.70
N SER A 391 -19.56 -6.88 11.72
CA SER A 391 -19.20 -6.94 13.14
C SER A 391 -18.69 -8.32 13.60
N ALA A 392 -19.07 -9.38 12.91
CA ALA A 392 -18.59 -10.75 13.19
C ALA A 392 -17.07 -10.90 13.00
N MET A 393 -16.41 -10.02 12.23
CA MET A 393 -14.95 -10.01 12.04
C MET A 393 -14.19 -9.77 13.35
N THR A 394 -14.81 -9.11 14.33
CA THR A 394 -14.19 -8.90 15.65
C THR A 394 -13.83 -10.17 16.39
N ARG A 395 -14.46 -11.31 16.03
CA ARG A 395 -14.18 -12.62 16.61
C ARG A 395 -12.80 -13.18 16.29
N PHE A 396 -12.15 -12.66 15.23
CA PHE A 396 -10.78 -13.04 14.85
C PHE A 396 -9.83 -11.84 14.75
N GLY A 397 -10.10 -10.81 15.56
CA GLY A 397 -9.14 -9.75 15.82
C GLY A 397 -9.26 -8.50 14.94
N VAL A 398 -10.26 -8.42 14.04
CA VAL A 398 -10.45 -7.24 13.19
C VAL A 398 -11.29 -6.19 13.92
N ALA A 399 -10.71 -5.04 14.24
CA ALA A 399 -11.44 -3.92 14.84
C ALA A 399 -12.30 -3.20 13.78
N LEU A 400 -13.42 -2.63 14.24
CA LEU A 400 -14.21 -1.71 13.43
C LEU A 400 -13.62 -0.30 13.58
N GLY A 401 -13.17 0.27 12.49
CA GLY A 401 -12.39 1.52 12.47
C GLY A 401 -13.22 2.75 12.10
N THR A 402 -12.72 3.55 11.18
CA THR A 402 -13.22 4.90 10.83
C THR A 402 -13.96 4.93 9.50
N ASN A 403 -14.46 6.12 9.11
CA ASN A 403 -15.16 6.33 7.82
C ASN A 403 -14.34 7.21 6.88
N ASP A 404 -13.02 6.93 6.78
CA ASP A 404 -12.06 7.67 5.96
C ASP A 404 -11.17 6.76 5.11
N ALA A 405 -11.68 5.57 4.73
CA ALA A 405 -10.97 4.62 3.89
C ALA A 405 -10.62 5.19 2.51
N SER A 406 -9.45 4.82 2.00
CA SER A 406 -9.02 5.05 0.60
C SER A 406 -9.38 3.90 -0.33
N GLY A 407 -9.56 2.69 0.20
CA GLY A 407 -9.89 1.46 -0.54
C GLY A 407 -8.69 0.60 -0.91
N GLY A 408 -7.53 1.20 -1.14
CA GLY A 408 -6.31 0.62 -1.67
C GLY A 408 -5.78 1.45 -2.85
N PRO A 409 -4.55 1.21 -3.34
CA PRO A 409 -3.95 2.05 -4.37
C PRO A 409 -4.75 2.12 -5.68
N ASP A 410 -5.06 0.98 -6.33
CA ASP A 410 -5.76 0.93 -7.61
C ASP A 410 -7.24 1.37 -7.53
N VAL A 411 -7.86 1.28 -6.35
CA VAL A 411 -9.23 1.77 -6.12
C VAL A 411 -9.29 3.16 -5.47
N SER A 412 -8.15 3.78 -5.17
CA SER A 412 -8.06 5.07 -4.46
C SER A 412 -8.79 6.24 -5.15
N MET A 413 -8.98 6.16 -6.45
CA MET A 413 -9.73 7.17 -7.22
C MET A 413 -11.26 6.97 -7.17
N MET A 414 -11.73 5.79 -6.79
CA MET A 414 -13.15 5.42 -6.80
C MET A 414 -14.03 6.29 -5.90
N PRO A 415 -13.62 6.69 -4.67
CA PRO A 415 -14.41 7.63 -3.86
C PRO A 415 -14.68 8.96 -4.55
N GLY A 416 -13.69 9.51 -5.28
CA GLY A 416 -13.85 10.73 -6.08
C GLY A 416 -14.85 10.59 -7.24
N LEU A 417 -15.14 9.35 -7.65
CA LEU A 417 -16.13 8.99 -8.67
C LEU A 417 -17.47 8.53 -8.07
N GLY A 418 -17.66 8.65 -6.74
CA GLY A 418 -18.89 8.33 -6.04
C GLY A 418 -19.05 6.84 -5.69
N VAL A 419 -18.02 6.03 -5.81
CA VAL A 419 -18.03 4.61 -5.42
C VAL A 419 -17.60 4.48 -3.95
N PRO A 420 -18.44 3.86 -3.09
CA PRO A 420 -18.06 3.50 -1.73
C PRO A 420 -16.86 2.57 -1.70
N VAL A 421 -15.98 2.72 -0.69
CA VAL A 421 -14.82 1.85 -0.53
C VAL A 421 -14.66 1.38 0.92
N ALA A 422 -13.93 0.29 1.10
CA ALA A 422 -13.45 -0.17 2.39
C ALA A 422 -11.95 -0.47 2.32
N SER A 423 -11.25 -0.25 3.44
CA SER A 423 -9.83 -0.66 3.60
C SER A 423 -9.75 -1.70 4.72
N LEU A 424 -9.35 -2.90 4.38
CA LEU A 424 -9.04 -3.96 5.34
C LEU A 424 -7.57 -3.86 5.68
N LYS A 425 -7.26 -3.17 6.79
CA LYS A 425 -5.88 -2.79 7.17
C LYS A 425 -5.07 -3.97 7.67
N GLN A 426 -4.07 -4.36 6.92
CA GLN A 426 -3.09 -5.38 7.25
C GLN A 426 -1.98 -4.82 8.16
N ASP A 427 -1.38 -5.68 8.96
CA ASP A 427 -0.22 -5.34 9.79
C ASP A 427 1.03 -5.26 8.90
N GLY A 428 1.41 -4.05 8.53
CA GLY A 428 2.57 -3.77 7.69
C GLY A 428 3.86 -3.54 8.46
N THR A 429 3.95 -3.97 9.73
CA THR A 429 5.13 -3.72 10.56
C THR A 429 6.43 -4.17 9.88
N ASP A 430 6.42 -5.33 9.21
CA ASP A 430 7.57 -5.89 8.52
C ASP A 430 7.48 -5.80 6.98
N TYR A 431 6.40 -5.22 6.43
CA TYR A 431 6.18 -5.13 4.99
C TYR A 431 7.33 -4.41 4.27
N PHE A 432 7.76 -3.26 4.81
CA PHE A 432 8.83 -2.45 4.23
C PHE A 432 10.25 -3.00 4.50
N ASP A 433 10.39 -4.18 5.11
CA ASP A 433 11.66 -4.91 5.13
C ASP A 433 11.90 -5.64 3.80
N TYR A 434 10.82 -5.98 3.08
CA TYR A 434 10.86 -6.83 1.88
C TYR A 434 10.37 -6.13 0.62
N HIS A 435 9.42 -5.20 0.77
CA HIS A 435 8.79 -4.42 -0.29
C HIS A 435 9.82 -3.85 -1.28
N HIS A 436 9.65 -4.17 -2.57
CA HIS A 436 10.52 -3.73 -3.67
C HIS A 436 11.97 -4.18 -3.57
N THR A 437 12.23 -5.36 -3.03
CA THR A 437 13.57 -5.94 -2.88
C THR A 437 13.65 -7.35 -3.46
N PRO A 438 14.89 -7.88 -3.67
CA PRO A 438 15.08 -9.31 -3.99
C PRO A 438 14.55 -10.27 -2.91
N ASN A 439 14.29 -9.78 -1.70
CA ASN A 439 13.76 -10.57 -0.58
C ASN A 439 12.23 -10.66 -0.56
N ASP A 440 11.53 -10.06 -1.52
CA ASP A 440 10.10 -10.30 -1.69
C ASP A 440 9.87 -11.70 -2.29
N THR A 441 9.82 -12.68 -1.39
CA THR A 441 9.80 -14.11 -1.70
C THR A 441 8.80 -14.86 -0.83
N LEU A 442 8.35 -16.03 -1.30
CA LEU A 442 7.28 -16.83 -0.68
C LEU A 442 7.52 -17.18 0.80
N ASP A 443 8.78 -17.37 1.20
CA ASP A 443 9.18 -17.71 2.58
C ASP A 443 8.92 -16.58 3.60
N LYS A 444 8.54 -15.39 3.14
CA LYS A 444 8.15 -14.25 4.00
C LYS A 444 6.66 -14.27 4.38
N ILE A 445 5.87 -15.14 3.76
CA ILE A 445 4.44 -15.24 4.01
C ILE A 445 4.16 -16.25 5.14
N ASP A 446 3.53 -15.80 6.22
CA ASP A 446 2.94 -16.69 7.21
C ASP A 446 1.59 -17.23 6.68
N PRO A 447 1.46 -18.55 6.43
CA PRO A 447 0.21 -19.12 5.92
C PRO A 447 -1.00 -18.88 6.83
N LYS A 448 -0.80 -18.72 8.15
CA LYS A 448 -1.91 -18.46 9.09
C LYS A 448 -2.39 -17.02 9.00
N ALA A 449 -1.46 -16.06 8.89
CA ALA A 449 -1.81 -14.68 8.67
C ALA A 449 -2.52 -14.51 7.33
N LEU A 450 -2.01 -15.15 6.27
CA LEU A 450 -2.65 -15.16 4.96
C LEU A 450 -4.07 -15.74 5.00
N ALA A 451 -4.29 -16.86 5.71
CA ALA A 451 -5.61 -17.45 5.90
C ALA A 451 -6.58 -16.53 6.65
N GLN A 452 -6.08 -15.75 7.63
CA GLN A 452 -6.88 -14.75 8.35
C GLN A 452 -7.29 -13.59 7.42
N ASN A 453 -6.42 -13.17 6.50
CA ASN A 453 -6.77 -12.20 5.46
C ASN A 453 -7.91 -12.71 4.58
N VAL A 454 -7.83 -13.96 4.10
CA VAL A 454 -8.93 -14.58 3.32
C VAL A 454 -10.22 -14.62 4.13
N ALA A 455 -10.16 -14.92 5.43
CA ALA A 455 -11.33 -14.92 6.31
C ALA A 455 -11.97 -13.54 6.43
N ALA A 456 -11.16 -12.47 6.50
CA ALA A 456 -11.67 -11.11 6.53
C ALA A 456 -12.29 -10.69 5.19
N TYR A 457 -11.60 -10.94 4.08
CA TYR A 457 -12.10 -10.59 2.75
C TYR A 457 -13.35 -11.37 2.35
N VAL A 458 -13.45 -12.65 2.67
CA VAL A 458 -14.66 -13.44 2.36
C VAL A 458 -15.87 -12.98 3.17
N GLN A 459 -15.68 -12.61 4.46
CA GLN A 459 -16.75 -12.04 5.26
C GLN A 459 -17.18 -10.67 4.72
N PHE A 460 -16.22 -9.80 4.43
CA PHE A 460 -16.50 -8.50 3.84
C PHE A 460 -17.29 -8.65 2.53
N ALA A 461 -16.75 -9.37 1.56
CA ALA A 461 -17.35 -9.50 0.23
C ALA A 461 -18.75 -10.13 0.30
N TYR A 462 -18.92 -11.21 1.05
CA TYR A 462 -20.22 -11.88 1.17
C TYR A 462 -21.25 -10.99 1.88
N MET A 463 -20.91 -10.37 3.00
CA MET A 463 -21.84 -9.54 3.76
C MET A 463 -22.23 -8.27 3.00
N MET A 464 -21.32 -7.67 2.25
CA MET A 464 -21.62 -6.53 1.38
C MET A 464 -22.49 -6.96 0.19
N ALA A 465 -22.24 -8.15 -0.38
CA ALA A 465 -23.05 -8.67 -1.47
C ALA A 465 -24.50 -9.02 -1.07
N GLN A 466 -24.74 -9.26 0.23
CA GLN A 466 -26.08 -9.51 0.80
C GLN A 466 -26.73 -8.25 1.40
N SER A 467 -26.00 -7.13 1.51
CA SER A 467 -26.46 -5.95 2.23
C SER A 467 -27.59 -5.22 1.50
N GLU A 468 -28.56 -4.70 2.28
CA GLU A 468 -29.63 -3.82 1.79
C GLU A 468 -29.40 -2.34 2.20
N ILE A 469 -28.22 -2.03 2.74
CA ILE A 469 -27.86 -0.69 3.19
C ILE A 469 -27.57 0.19 1.96
N ASP A 470 -28.10 1.40 1.92
CA ASP A 470 -27.68 2.40 0.94
C ASP A 470 -26.38 3.05 1.42
N LEU A 471 -25.27 2.80 0.72
CA LEU A 471 -23.94 3.29 1.06
C LEU A 471 -23.64 4.67 0.47
N ARG A 472 -24.57 5.27 -0.29
CA ARG A 472 -24.45 6.58 -0.95
C ARG A 472 -25.41 7.61 -0.36
N PRO A 473 -25.19 8.92 -0.61
CA PRO A 473 -24.00 9.51 -1.22
C PRO A 473 -22.81 9.54 -0.25
N LEU A 474 -21.59 9.53 -0.79
CA LEU A 474 -20.39 9.74 0.02
C LEU A 474 -20.34 11.17 0.56
N ALA A 475 -19.63 11.38 1.67
CA ALA A 475 -19.34 12.72 2.14
C ALA A 475 -18.52 13.44 1.04
N SER A 476 -18.95 14.67 0.68
CA SER A 476 -18.16 15.47 -0.27
C SER A 476 -16.75 15.67 0.30
N SER A 477 -15.72 15.31 -0.45
CA SER A 477 -14.33 15.64 -0.11
C SER A 477 -14.20 17.15 0.05
N LYS A 478 -13.76 17.59 1.22
CA LYS A 478 -13.51 19.00 1.51
C LYS A 478 -12.22 19.47 0.83
#